data_45a8a4ffec7a3ee53215e1b186b0545e
#
_entry.id   45a8a4ffec7a3ee53215e1b186b0545e
#
_cell.length_a   1.000
_cell.length_b   1.000
_cell.length_c   1.000
_cell.angle_alpha   90.00
_cell.angle_beta   90.00
_cell.angle_gamma   90.00
#
_symmetry.space_group_name_H-M   'P 1'
#
loop_
_entity.id
_entity.type
_entity.pdbx_description
1 polymer ?
#
loop_
_entity_poly.entity_id
_entity_poly.type
_entity_poly.pdbx_seq_one_letter_code
_entity_poly.pdbx_strand_id
1 'polypeptide(L)'
;MIENDIKVLNSLSLDLSVLRQNMMFSGIEAISHNINRKQSDLKLFEFGKTYKLISQERSEAKKLSLFITGDLSKKNWNSDNVKSDYYYTKGVVKSILERIGIKNTLSKPTTLSNLAEGESLFLGKKEIVTYGSLKQTILDSFNIDQEVFYVEFKWDSIISMTNNKPIHVNEIPKFPEVSRDLSLLLDKNVDFESIYNSCIKIDKKLIKDVSLFDVYEGSKLPADKKSYGVSLNISSNEKTLSDKEIDNLMNKIIKNLSSNFGAELRN
;
A
#
# COMPACT_ATOMS: atom_id res chain seq x y z
N MET A 1 1.68 -3.99 34.06
CA MET A 1 0.46 -4.66 33.55
C MET A 1 -0.24 -3.66 32.68
N ILE A 2 -0.55 -4.02 31.45
CA ILE A 2 -1.28 -3.13 30.55
C ILE A 2 -2.75 -3.19 30.95
N GLU A 3 -3.37 -2.05 31.11
CA GLU A 3 -4.71 -1.85 31.72
C GLU A 3 -5.86 -2.60 31.01
N ASN A 4 -5.59 -3.19 29.83
CA ASN A 4 -6.58 -3.82 28.94
C ASN A 4 -6.32 -5.32 28.67
N ASP A 5 -5.56 -5.99 29.52
CA ASP A 5 -5.21 -7.40 29.35
C ASP A 5 -6.35 -8.35 29.76
N ILE A 6 -6.64 -9.35 28.91
CA ILE A 6 -7.52 -10.46 29.26
C ILE A 6 -6.66 -11.63 29.74
N LYS A 7 -6.74 -11.94 31.02
CA LYS A 7 -5.97 -13.02 31.65
C LYS A 7 -6.58 -14.39 31.36
N VAL A 8 -5.71 -15.38 31.16
CA VAL A 8 -6.07 -16.81 31.08
C VAL A 8 -6.13 -17.39 32.49
N LEU A 9 -7.20 -18.08 32.82
CA LEU A 9 -7.42 -18.60 34.18
C LEU A 9 -6.36 -19.61 34.62
N ASN A 10 -5.92 -20.50 33.73
CA ASN A 10 -4.96 -21.57 34.02
C ASN A 10 -3.86 -21.55 32.95
N SER A 11 -3.00 -20.54 32.98
CA SER A 11 -1.89 -20.46 32.04
C SER A 11 -0.80 -21.49 32.35
N LEU A 12 -0.26 -22.11 31.31
CA LEU A 12 0.84 -23.08 31.43
C LEU A 12 2.19 -22.41 31.72
N SER A 13 2.33 -21.12 31.39
CA SER A 13 3.51 -20.30 31.66
C SER A 13 3.12 -18.83 31.85
N LEU A 14 4.04 -18.02 32.37
CA LEU A 14 3.84 -16.55 32.47
C LEU A 14 3.65 -15.89 31.11
N ASP A 15 4.38 -16.35 30.09
CA ASP A 15 4.32 -15.81 28.73
C ASP A 15 2.96 -16.05 28.06
N LEU A 16 2.22 -17.08 28.49
CA LEU A 16 0.89 -17.42 27.99
C LEU A 16 -0.23 -16.97 28.94
N SER A 17 0.07 -16.10 29.91
CA SER A 17 -0.88 -15.68 30.97
C SER A 17 -1.93 -14.69 30.48
N VAL A 18 -1.75 -14.06 29.31
CA VAL A 18 -2.66 -13.08 28.72
C VAL A 18 -2.98 -13.40 27.26
N LEU A 19 -4.18 -13.05 26.83
CA LEU A 19 -4.55 -13.13 25.42
C LEU A 19 -3.89 -11.98 24.64
N ARG A 20 -3.39 -12.29 23.44
CA ARG A 20 -2.66 -11.32 22.60
C ARG A 20 -3.52 -10.12 22.20
N GLN A 21 -2.99 -8.91 22.37
CA GLN A 21 -3.63 -7.66 21.95
C GLN A 21 -3.28 -7.25 20.49
N ASN A 22 -2.19 -7.81 19.94
CA ASN A 22 -1.76 -7.65 18.56
C ASN A 22 -1.16 -8.97 18.06
N MET A 23 -0.96 -9.06 16.75
CA MET A 23 -0.36 -10.24 16.11
C MET A 23 1.12 -10.05 15.77
N MET A 24 1.63 -8.84 15.95
CA MET A 24 2.97 -8.44 15.52
C MET A 24 4.05 -9.26 16.22
N PHE A 25 4.00 -9.36 17.55
CA PHE A 25 5.07 -9.98 18.32
C PHE A 25 5.19 -11.49 18.07
N SER A 26 4.05 -12.20 17.96
CA SER A 26 4.07 -13.63 17.62
C SER A 26 4.65 -13.90 16.24
N GLY A 27 4.41 -13.00 15.28
CA GLY A 27 5.00 -13.12 13.95
C GLY A 27 6.50 -12.81 13.93
N ILE A 28 6.96 -11.79 14.69
CA ILE A 28 8.38 -11.48 14.84
C ILE A 28 9.12 -12.65 15.49
N GLU A 29 8.52 -13.27 16.51
CA GLU A 29 9.07 -14.46 17.18
C GLU A 29 9.22 -15.63 16.19
N ALA A 30 8.20 -15.86 15.33
CA ALA A 30 8.28 -16.85 14.28
C ALA A 30 9.40 -16.54 13.27
N ILE A 31 9.61 -15.27 12.91
CA ILE A 31 10.73 -14.86 12.04
C ILE A 31 12.06 -15.15 12.70
N SER A 32 12.27 -14.70 13.94
CA SER A 32 13.50 -14.97 14.71
C SER A 32 13.81 -16.48 14.77
N HIS A 33 12.79 -17.29 15.06
CA HIS A 33 12.92 -18.75 15.09
C HIS A 33 13.40 -19.33 13.75
N ASN A 34 12.90 -18.82 12.62
CA ASN A 34 13.29 -19.28 11.29
C ASN A 34 14.70 -18.80 10.91
N ILE A 35 15.04 -17.55 11.18
CA ILE A 35 16.38 -16.98 10.93
C ILE A 35 17.43 -17.78 11.66
N ASN A 36 17.20 -18.16 12.93
CA ASN A 36 18.08 -19.01 13.71
C ASN A 36 18.30 -20.41 13.09
N ARG A 37 17.43 -20.80 12.14
CA ARG A 37 17.54 -22.03 11.34
C ARG A 37 18.01 -21.80 9.93
N LYS A 38 18.63 -20.62 9.67
CA LYS A 38 19.16 -20.21 8.36
C LYS A 38 18.09 -20.05 7.27
N GLN A 39 16.84 -19.78 7.67
CA GLN A 39 15.76 -19.39 6.76
C GLN A 39 15.49 -17.91 6.97
N SER A 40 16.09 -17.07 6.12
CA SER A 40 16.02 -15.61 6.23
C SER A 40 15.02 -14.96 5.26
N ASP A 41 14.66 -15.67 4.17
CA ASP A 41 13.78 -15.16 3.12
C ASP A 41 12.35 -15.62 3.38
N LEU A 42 11.59 -14.81 4.14
CA LEU A 42 10.30 -15.22 4.67
C LEU A 42 9.17 -14.33 4.18
N LYS A 43 8.06 -14.97 3.80
CA LYS A 43 6.78 -14.35 3.50
C LYS A 43 5.69 -15.11 4.24
N LEU A 44 5.40 -14.66 5.46
CA LEU A 44 4.49 -15.32 6.37
C LEU A 44 3.16 -14.57 6.44
N PHE A 45 2.08 -15.29 6.68
CA PHE A 45 0.79 -14.70 6.99
C PHE A 45 0.09 -15.47 8.10
N GLU A 46 -0.75 -14.77 8.85
CA GLU A 46 -1.59 -15.37 9.87
C GLU A 46 -2.97 -14.72 9.87
N PHE A 47 -4.02 -15.56 9.75
CA PHE A 47 -5.37 -15.16 10.15
C PHE A 47 -5.55 -15.49 11.63
N GLY A 48 -5.84 -14.47 12.41
CA GLY A 48 -5.96 -14.64 13.84
C GLY A 48 -6.93 -13.65 14.48
N LYS A 49 -6.98 -13.71 15.80
CA LYS A 49 -7.80 -12.81 16.61
C LYS A 49 -6.92 -12.10 17.62
N THR A 50 -7.30 -10.86 17.90
CA THR A 50 -6.73 -10.04 18.99
C THR A 50 -7.81 -9.74 20.00
N TYR A 51 -7.41 -9.58 21.26
CA TYR A 51 -8.32 -9.49 22.38
C TYR A 51 -7.97 -8.29 23.25
N LYS A 52 -8.96 -7.51 23.66
CA LYS A 52 -8.79 -6.33 24.55
C LYS A 52 -9.97 -6.20 25.49
N LEU A 53 -9.74 -5.62 26.67
CA LEU A 53 -10.80 -5.09 27.51
C LEU A 53 -11.07 -3.64 27.09
N ILE A 54 -12.30 -3.30 26.73
CA ILE A 54 -12.75 -1.94 26.42
C ILE A 54 -13.91 -1.65 27.36
N SER A 55 -13.74 -0.67 28.24
CA SER A 55 -14.77 -0.30 29.26
C SER A 55 -15.29 -1.53 30.04
N GLN A 56 -14.36 -2.43 30.46
CA GLN A 56 -14.65 -3.69 31.17
C GLN A 56 -15.35 -4.79 30.33
N GLU A 57 -15.63 -4.53 29.06
CA GLU A 57 -16.18 -5.54 28.14
C GLU A 57 -15.06 -6.20 27.32
N ARG A 58 -15.20 -7.48 27.07
CA ARG A 58 -14.26 -8.24 26.24
C ARG A 58 -14.53 -7.93 24.77
N SER A 59 -13.53 -7.41 24.08
CA SER A 59 -13.56 -7.16 22.64
C SER A 59 -12.64 -8.15 21.92
N GLU A 60 -13.15 -8.74 20.85
CA GLU A 60 -12.43 -9.63 19.95
C GLU A 60 -12.43 -9.01 18.56
N ALA A 61 -11.28 -9.02 17.88
CA ALA A 61 -11.16 -8.51 16.52
C ALA A 61 -10.39 -9.50 15.63
N LYS A 62 -10.94 -9.83 14.47
CA LYS A 62 -10.28 -10.66 13.45
C LYS A 62 -9.29 -9.82 12.66
N LYS A 63 -8.11 -10.38 12.47
CA LYS A 63 -6.99 -9.78 11.75
C LYS A 63 -6.40 -10.75 10.74
N LEU A 64 -5.89 -10.20 9.64
CA LEU A 64 -4.90 -10.85 8.79
C LEU A 64 -3.62 -10.06 8.93
N SER A 65 -2.55 -10.72 9.36
CA SER A 65 -1.22 -10.11 9.43
C SER A 65 -0.28 -10.77 8.43
N LEU A 66 0.57 -9.95 7.81
CA LEU A 66 1.63 -10.41 6.92
C LEU A 66 2.98 -9.96 7.47
N PHE A 67 4.00 -10.78 7.24
CA PHE A 67 5.38 -10.51 7.60
C PHE A 67 6.25 -10.83 6.39
N ILE A 68 6.99 -9.86 5.91
CA ILE A 68 7.82 -9.97 4.71
C ILE A 68 9.24 -9.54 5.09
N THR A 69 10.22 -10.40 4.80
CA THR A 69 11.63 -10.12 5.10
C THR A 69 12.54 -10.93 4.19
N GLY A 70 13.79 -10.46 4.03
CA GLY A 70 14.82 -11.13 3.24
C GLY A 70 14.66 -10.90 1.74
N ASP A 71 15.10 -11.87 0.96
CA ASP A 71 15.18 -11.75 -0.49
C ASP A 71 13.88 -12.19 -1.18
N LEU A 72 13.47 -11.45 -2.21
CA LEU A 72 12.39 -11.81 -3.12
C LEU A 72 12.88 -12.84 -4.15
N SER A 73 14.09 -12.64 -4.66
CA SER A 73 14.77 -13.55 -5.55
C SER A 73 16.25 -13.63 -5.19
N LYS A 74 16.80 -14.83 -5.22
CA LYS A 74 18.23 -15.05 -5.02
C LYS A 74 18.99 -14.77 -6.30
N LYS A 75 20.22 -14.25 -6.14
CA LYS A 75 21.14 -14.07 -7.26
C LYS A 75 21.32 -15.38 -8.02
N ASN A 76 21.21 -15.30 -9.32
CA ASN A 76 21.51 -16.39 -10.23
C ASN A 76 22.36 -15.86 -11.42
N TRP A 77 22.60 -16.68 -12.44
CA TRP A 77 23.49 -16.33 -13.54
C TRP A 77 22.99 -15.17 -14.41
N ASN A 78 21.69 -14.86 -14.42
CA ASN A 78 21.08 -13.85 -15.27
C ASN A 78 20.33 -12.75 -14.49
N SER A 79 20.29 -12.79 -13.17
CA SER A 79 19.64 -11.77 -12.34
C SER A 79 20.36 -11.57 -11.02
N ASP A 80 20.41 -10.31 -10.58
CA ASP A 80 20.91 -9.96 -9.28
C ASP A 80 19.88 -10.28 -8.18
N ASN A 81 20.37 -10.26 -6.94
CA ASN A 81 19.53 -10.39 -5.76
C ASN A 81 18.58 -9.20 -5.64
N VAL A 82 17.30 -9.49 -5.41
CA VAL A 82 16.27 -8.47 -5.14
C VAL A 82 15.78 -8.66 -3.71
N LYS A 83 16.00 -7.66 -2.86
CA LYS A 83 15.48 -7.64 -1.48
C LYS A 83 14.00 -7.25 -1.47
N SER A 84 13.29 -7.74 -0.46
CA SER A 84 11.98 -7.20 -0.13
C SER A 84 12.12 -5.74 0.32
N ASP A 85 11.20 -4.91 -0.13
CA ASP A 85 11.16 -3.49 0.19
C ASP A 85 9.74 -3.01 0.51
N TYR A 86 9.67 -1.74 0.82
CA TYR A 86 8.40 -1.07 1.10
C TYR A 86 7.42 -1.13 -0.08
N TYR A 87 7.91 -0.93 -1.31
CA TYR A 87 7.07 -0.91 -2.52
C TYR A 87 6.54 -2.29 -2.88
N TYR A 88 7.35 -3.33 -2.68
CA TYR A 88 6.87 -4.70 -2.82
C TYR A 88 5.74 -4.99 -1.82
N THR A 89 5.91 -4.60 -0.56
CA THR A 89 4.91 -4.76 0.49
C THR A 89 3.62 -3.99 0.15
N LYS A 90 3.73 -2.76 -0.31
CA LYS A 90 2.61 -1.95 -0.81
C LYS A 90 1.89 -2.64 -1.99
N GLY A 91 2.64 -3.22 -2.92
CA GLY A 91 2.11 -4.01 -4.04
C GLY A 91 1.32 -5.23 -3.58
N VAL A 92 1.81 -5.96 -2.59
CA VAL A 92 1.11 -7.10 -1.97
C VAL A 92 -0.20 -6.66 -1.32
N VAL A 93 -0.18 -5.57 -0.54
CA VAL A 93 -1.38 -5.01 0.08
C VAL A 93 -2.41 -4.62 -0.98
N LYS A 94 -1.98 -3.91 -2.02
CA LYS A 94 -2.84 -3.50 -3.14
C LYS A 94 -3.46 -4.72 -3.84
N SER A 95 -2.67 -5.74 -4.14
CA SER A 95 -3.13 -6.96 -4.81
C SER A 95 -4.19 -7.71 -4.00
N ILE A 96 -4.03 -7.80 -2.67
CA ILE A 96 -5.02 -8.40 -1.77
C ILE A 96 -6.31 -7.59 -1.77
N LEU A 97 -6.23 -6.26 -1.64
CA LEU A 97 -7.41 -5.39 -1.64
C LEU A 97 -8.17 -5.44 -2.97
N GLU A 98 -7.47 -5.44 -4.10
CA GLU A 98 -8.07 -5.57 -5.42
C GLU A 98 -8.79 -6.93 -5.60
N ARG A 99 -8.17 -8.01 -5.09
CA ARG A 99 -8.75 -9.36 -5.13
C ARG A 99 -10.08 -9.47 -4.40
N ILE A 100 -10.25 -8.70 -3.32
CA ILE A 100 -11.52 -8.64 -2.55
C ILE A 100 -12.44 -7.48 -3.01
N GLY A 101 -12.12 -6.82 -4.13
CA GLY A 101 -12.95 -5.79 -4.77
C GLY A 101 -12.82 -4.39 -4.17
N ILE A 102 -11.77 -4.12 -3.39
CA ILE A 102 -11.48 -2.78 -2.84
C ILE A 102 -10.43 -2.11 -3.73
N LYS A 103 -10.82 -1.11 -4.53
CA LYS A 103 -9.93 -0.42 -5.47
C LYS A 103 -9.53 0.98 -5.02
N ASN A 104 -10.41 1.69 -4.31
CA ASN A 104 -10.21 3.10 -3.95
C ASN A 104 -10.05 3.22 -2.45
N THR A 105 -8.83 3.42 -1.99
CA THR A 105 -8.50 3.68 -0.59
C THR A 105 -7.80 5.03 -0.48
N LEU A 106 -7.99 5.71 0.65
CA LEU A 106 -7.24 6.91 1.00
C LEU A 106 -6.04 6.49 1.86
N SER A 107 -4.85 6.85 1.43
CA SER A 107 -3.62 6.63 2.20
C SER A 107 -3.35 7.81 3.15
N LYS A 108 -2.85 7.49 4.34
CA LYS A 108 -2.34 8.47 5.31
C LYS A 108 -1.12 7.88 6.01
N PRO A 109 -0.17 8.71 6.45
CA PRO A 109 0.90 8.24 7.33
C PRO A 109 0.31 7.50 8.53
N THR A 110 0.90 6.38 8.90
CA THR A 110 0.42 5.60 10.05
C THR A 110 0.76 6.26 11.38
N THR A 111 -0.12 6.07 12.36
CA THR A 111 0.12 6.44 13.77
C THR A 111 0.66 5.28 14.61
N LEU A 112 0.89 4.11 14.02
CA LEU A 112 1.38 2.93 14.73
C LEU A 112 2.85 3.12 15.13
N SER A 113 3.07 3.32 16.43
CA SER A 113 4.40 3.68 16.98
C SER A 113 5.48 2.62 16.79
N ASN A 114 5.10 1.39 16.47
CA ASN A 114 6.01 0.26 16.26
C ASN A 114 6.64 0.24 14.85
N LEU A 115 6.12 1.04 13.93
CA LEU A 115 6.67 1.18 12.60
C LEU A 115 7.66 2.35 12.54
N ALA A 116 8.74 2.18 11.80
CA ALA A 116 9.69 3.24 11.47
C ALA A 116 9.12 4.15 10.39
N GLU A 117 8.59 3.53 9.34
CA GLU A 117 7.87 4.16 8.24
C GLU A 117 6.63 3.33 7.92
N GLY A 118 5.54 3.97 7.54
CA GLY A 118 4.35 3.22 7.16
C GLY A 118 3.14 4.08 6.82
N GLU A 119 2.15 3.41 6.26
CA GLU A 119 0.88 3.99 5.85
C GLU A 119 -0.29 3.23 6.46
N SER A 120 -1.39 3.95 6.65
CA SER A 120 -2.71 3.39 6.94
C SER A 120 -3.65 3.68 5.79
N LEU A 121 -4.33 2.63 5.29
CA LEU A 121 -5.32 2.74 4.23
C LEU A 121 -6.74 2.79 4.82
N PHE A 122 -7.51 3.73 4.30
CA PHE A 122 -8.88 3.98 4.73
C PHE A 122 -9.87 3.70 3.59
N LEU A 123 -10.97 3.07 3.92
CA LEU A 123 -12.14 2.98 3.05
C LEU A 123 -13.25 3.86 3.68
N GLY A 124 -13.50 5.03 3.06
CA GLY A 124 -14.26 6.10 3.70
C GLY A 124 -13.55 6.62 4.95
N LYS A 125 -14.21 6.54 6.11
CA LYS A 125 -13.64 6.97 7.40
C LYS A 125 -13.00 5.83 8.20
N LYS A 126 -13.15 4.57 7.76
CA LYS A 126 -12.64 3.41 8.49
C LYS A 126 -11.26 3.01 7.98
N GLU A 127 -10.30 2.91 8.89
CA GLU A 127 -9.00 2.31 8.62
C GLU A 127 -9.18 0.79 8.42
N ILE A 128 -8.63 0.28 7.32
CA ILE A 128 -8.77 -1.13 6.93
C ILE A 128 -7.44 -1.89 6.93
N VAL A 129 -6.34 -1.20 6.65
CA VAL A 129 -4.99 -1.79 6.61
C VAL A 129 -4.00 -0.80 7.18
N THR A 130 -3.02 -1.31 7.92
CA THR A 130 -1.81 -0.56 8.31
C THR A 130 -0.60 -1.40 7.91
N TYR A 131 0.41 -0.79 7.31
CA TYR A 131 1.62 -1.49 6.90
C TYR A 131 2.84 -0.56 6.93
N GLY A 132 4.03 -1.19 7.02
CA GLY A 132 5.30 -0.47 7.00
C GLY A 132 6.46 -1.32 7.48
N SER A 133 7.65 -0.71 7.59
CA SER A 133 8.84 -1.32 8.16
C SER A 133 8.80 -1.25 9.69
N LEU A 134 9.16 -2.35 10.35
CA LEU A 134 9.26 -2.38 11.81
C LEU A 134 10.48 -1.58 12.28
N LYS A 135 10.36 -0.95 13.46
CA LYS A 135 11.49 -0.26 14.09
C LYS A 135 12.60 -1.22 14.45
N GLN A 136 13.84 -0.83 14.19
CA GLN A 136 15.03 -1.62 14.53
C GLN A 136 15.08 -1.95 16.02
N THR A 137 14.69 -1.04 16.89
CA THR A 137 14.65 -1.28 18.34
C THR A 137 13.74 -2.46 18.76
N ILE A 138 12.70 -2.74 17.98
CA ILE A 138 11.86 -3.93 18.21
C ILE A 138 12.56 -5.17 17.67
N LEU A 139 13.12 -5.10 16.47
CA LEU A 139 13.82 -6.22 15.83
C LEU A 139 15.02 -6.67 16.66
N ASP A 140 15.77 -5.72 17.23
CA ASP A 140 16.92 -5.99 18.13
C ASP A 140 16.50 -6.83 19.35
N SER A 141 15.30 -6.56 19.89
CA SER A 141 14.77 -7.33 21.04
C SER A 141 14.50 -8.81 20.71
N PHE A 142 14.44 -9.16 19.43
CA PHE A 142 14.25 -10.51 18.92
C PHE A 142 15.49 -11.07 18.19
N ASN A 143 16.64 -10.37 18.28
CA ASN A 143 17.87 -10.70 17.58
C ASN A 143 17.70 -10.82 16.05
N ILE A 144 17.02 -9.87 15.44
CA ILE A 144 16.79 -9.79 14.00
C ILE A 144 17.54 -8.58 13.44
N ASP A 145 18.55 -8.83 12.61
CA ASP A 145 19.42 -7.79 12.02
C ASP A 145 18.88 -7.29 10.66
N GLN A 146 17.93 -8.01 10.05
CA GLN A 146 17.38 -7.67 8.75
C GLN A 146 16.06 -6.94 8.86
N GLU A 147 15.74 -6.13 7.84
CA GLU A 147 14.49 -5.39 7.78
C GLU A 147 13.27 -6.33 7.68
N VAL A 148 12.22 -6.00 8.42
CA VAL A 148 10.97 -6.73 8.43
C VAL A 148 9.81 -5.77 8.15
N PHE A 149 9.04 -6.07 7.13
CA PHE A 149 7.80 -5.36 6.81
C PHE A 149 6.62 -6.08 7.45
N TYR A 150 5.81 -5.30 8.13
CA TYR A 150 4.58 -5.77 8.79
C TYR A 150 3.36 -5.17 8.12
N VAL A 151 2.33 -5.98 7.94
CA VAL A 151 1.02 -5.57 7.44
C VAL A 151 -0.05 -6.10 8.38
N GLU A 152 -1.02 -5.28 8.73
CA GLU A 152 -2.21 -5.68 9.47
C GLU A 152 -3.50 -5.24 8.77
N PHE A 153 -4.31 -6.18 8.35
CA PHE A 153 -5.67 -5.94 7.85
C PHE A 153 -6.67 -6.06 8.99
N LYS A 154 -7.55 -5.07 9.14
CA LYS A 154 -8.69 -5.11 10.05
C LYS A 154 -9.82 -5.90 9.39
N TRP A 155 -9.76 -7.24 9.51
CA TRP A 155 -10.54 -8.16 8.69
C TRP A 155 -12.05 -8.01 8.88
N ASP A 156 -12.54 -7.79 10.10
CA ASP A 156 -13.96 -7.56 10.35
C ASP A 156 -14.48 -6.29 9.65
N SER A 157 -13.67 -5.23 9.61
CA SER A 157 -14.01 -4.00 8.88
C SER A 157 -14.10 -4.26 7.39
N ILE A 158 -13.17 -5.01 6.83
CA ILE A 158 -13.14 -5.37 5.41
C ILE A 158 -14.39 -6.17 5.04
N ILE A 159 -14.69 -7.25 5.78
CA ILE A 159 -15.87 -8.09 5.52
C ILE A 159 -17.15 -7.25 5.60
N SER A 160 -17.29 -6.43 6.64
CA SER A 160 -18.50 -5.61 6.80
C SER A 160 -18.75 -4.63 5.66
N MET A 161 -17.71 -4.22 4.95
CA MET A 161 -17.78 -3.24 3.86
C MET A 161 -17.86 -3.89 2.47
N THR A 162 -17.56 -5.18 2.34
CA THR A 162 -17.54 -5.91 1.06
C THR A 162 -18.71 -6.86 0.87
N ASN A 163 -19.32 -7.36 1.96
CA ASN A 163 -20.35 -8.40 1.94
C ASN A 163 -21.61 -8.12 1.07
N ASN A 164 -21.87 -6.87 0.69
CA ASN A 164 -23.05 -6.48 -0.06
C ASN A 164 -22.75 -5.91 -1.46
N LYS A 165 -21.54 -6.03 -1.95
CA LYS A 165 -21.19 -5.53 -3.28
C LYS A 165 -21.30 -6.65 -4.31
N PRO A 166 -22.18 -6.54 -5.31
CA PRO A 166 -22.21 -7.50 -6.41
C PRO A 166 -20.89 -7.45 -7.19
N ILE A 167 -20.43 -8.61 -7.61
CA ILE A 167 -19.27 -8.70 -8.51
C ILE A 167 -19.75 -8.24 -9.89
N HIS A 168 -19.23 -7.13 -10.37
CA HIS A 168 -19.44 -6.67 -11.73
C HIS A 168 -18.27 -7.11 -12.60
N VAL A 169 -18.58 -7.91 -13.60
CA VAL A 169 -17.62 -8.27 -14.66
C VAL A 169 -17.78 -7.27 -15.79
N ASN A 170 -16.75 -6.51 -16.07
CA ASN A 170 -16.73 -5.62 -17.22
C ASN A 170 -16.32 -6.40 -18.47
N GLU A 171 -16.96 -6.11 -19.60
CA GLU A 171 -16.52 -6.63 -20.90
C GLU A 171 -15.07 -6.17 -21.18
N ILE A 172 -14.33 -7.05 -21.85
CA ILE A 172 -12.98 -6.70 -22.32
C ILE A 172 -13.11 -5.57 -23.35
N PRO A 173 -12.32 -4.49 -23.24
CA PRO A 173 -12.36 -3.39 -24.20
C PRO A 173 -12.14 -3.90 -25.63
N LYS A 174 -13.04 -3.55 -26.54
CA LYS A 174 -12.97 -3.94 -27.96
C LYS A 174 -12.15 -2.96 -28.82
N PHE A 175 -11.89 -1.78 -28.29
CA PHE A 175 -11.19 -0.70 -28.99
C PHE A 175 -9.79 -0.52 -28.43
N PRO A 176 -8.81 -0.13 -29.26
CA PRO A 176 -7.43 -0.01 -28.84
C PRO A 176 -7.27 1.09 -27.78
N GLU A 177 -6.39 0.84 -26.84
CA GLU A 177 -5.93 1.81 -25.85
C GLU A 177 -4.80 2.65 -26.42
N VAL A 178 -4.76 3.92 -26.07
CA VAL A 178 -3.73 4.86 -26.46
C VAL A 178 -3.01 5.33 -25.20
N SER A 179 -1.68 5.21 -25.20
CA SER A 179 -0.83 5.76 -24.15
C SER A 179 -0.31 7.13 -24.56
N ARG A 180 -0.27 8.08 -23.61
CA ARG A 180 0.31 9.41 -23.77
C ARG A 180 1.13 9.78 -22.54
N ASP A 181 2.34 10.23 -22.79
CA ASP A 181 3.28 10.58 -21.75
C ASP A 181 3.36 12.11 -21.58
N LEU A 182 3.51 12.54 -20.33
CA LEU A 182 3.73 13.92 -19.95
C LEU A 182 4.96 14.01 -19.06
N SER A 183 5.85 14.93 -19.36
CA SER A 183 6.92 15.33 -18.45
C SER A 183 6.50 16.61 -17.73
N LEU A 184 6.28 16.51 -16.42
CA LEU A 184 5.74 17.59 -15.59
C LEU A 184 6.82 18.12 -14.65
N LEU A 185 7.08 19.41 -14.69
CA LEU A 185 7.87 20.12 -13.69
C LEU A 185 6.91 20.62 -12.60
N LEU A 186 7.19 20.25 -11.35
CA LEU A 186 6.30 20.45 -10.20
C LEU A 186 7.09 20.90 -8.96
N ASP A 187 6.43 21.54 -8.02
CA ASP A 187 6.99 21.77 -6.68
C ASP A 187 7.19 20.43 -5.95
N LYS A 188 8.25 20.33 -5.14
CA LYS A 188 8.61 19.10 -4.41
C LYS A 188 7.51 18.60 -3.47
N ASN A 189 6.67 19.48 -2.95
CA ASN A 189 5.58 19.14 -2.03
C ASN A 189 4.35 18.53 -2.72
N VAL A 190 4.26 18.56 -4.05
CA VAL A 190 3.14 17.98 -4.80
C VAL A 190 3.31 16.46 -4.87
N ASP A 191 2.41 15.71 -4.25
CA ASP A 191 2.42 14.25 -4.31
C ASP A 191 1.77 13.72 -5.60
N PHE A 192 2.16 12.48 -5.99
CA PHE A 192 1.63 11.87 -7.21
C PHE A 192 0.15 11.49 -7.07
N GLU A 193 -0.32 11.16 -5.87
CA GLU A 193 -1.74 10.82 -5.65
C GLU A 193 -2.66 11.99 -5.99
N SER A 194 -2.24 13.22 -5.69
CA SER A 194 -2.96 14.44 -6.08
C SER A 194 -3.04 14.62 -7.59
N ILE A 195 -1.94 14.37 -8.31
CA ILE A 195 -1.89 14.38 -9.77
C ILE A 195 -2.81 13.30 -10.35
N TYR A 196 -2.68 12.06 -9.88
CA TYR A 196 -3.50 10.93 -10.28
C TYR A 196 -4.99 11.24 -10.14
N ASN A 197 -5.40 11.68 -8.94
CA ASN A 197 -6.80 11.99 -8.64
C ASN A 197 -7.33 13.13 -9.49
N SER A 198 -6.50 14.13 -9.80
CA SER A 198 -6.88 15.27 -10.64
C SER A 198 -7.08 14.83 -12.09
N CYS A 199 -6.19 13.99 -12.64
CA CYS A 199 -6.34 13.44 -13.99
C CYS A 199 -7.60 12.60 -14.12
N ILE A 200 -7.81 11.63 -13.25
CA ILE A 200 -8.97 10.72 -13.29
C ILE A 200 -10.30 11.49 -13.18
N LYS A 201 -10.35 12.59 -12.42
CA LYS A 201 -11.57 13.40 -12.27
C LYS A 201 -12.00 14.11 -13.56
N ILE A 202 -11.07 14.39 -14.49
CA ILE A 202 -11.37 15.09 -15.75
C ILE A 202 -12.29 14.24 -16.64
N ASP A 203 -11.96 12.96 -16.81
CA ASP A 203 -12.80 12.03 -17.54
C ASP A 203 -12.57 10.58 -17.08
N LYS A 204 -13.41 10.12 -16.12
CA LYS A 204 -13.36 8.75 -15.59
C LYS A 204 -13.72 7.66 -16.60
N LYS A 205 -14.36 8.04 -17.73
CA LYS A 205 -14.76 7.06 -18.74
C LYS A 205 -13.63 6.81 -19.74
N LEU A 206 -12.88 7.85 -20.09
CA LEU A 206 -11.82 7.75 -21.08
C LEU A 206 -10.46 7.43 -20.46
N ILE A 207 -10.12 8.02 -19.30
CA ILE A 207 -8.83 7.79 -18.63
C ILE A 207 -8.97 6.50 -17.80
N LYS A 208 -8.25 5.46 -18.21
CA LYS A 208 -8.29 4.14 -17.57
C LYS A 208 -7.25 4.01 -16.46
N ASP A 209 -6.07 4.58 -16.69
CA ASP A 209 -4.98 4.55 -15.74
C ASP A 209 -4.08 5.77 -15.90
N VAL A 210 -3.41 6.14 -14.80
CA VAL A 210 -2.37 7.17 -14.75
C VAL A 210 -1.21 6.60 -13.96
N SER A 211 -0.07 6.43 -14.57
CA SER A 211 1.10 5.84 -13.93
C SER A 211 2.29 6.79 -13.92
N LEU A 212 3.10 6.69 -12.87
CA LEU A 212 4.35 7.43 -12.71
C LEU A 212 5.49 6.49 -13.13
N PHE A 213 6.19 6.82 -14.21
CA PHE A 213 7.30 5.99 -14.70
C PHE A 213 8.68 6.60 -14.45
N ASP A 214 8.75 7.90 -14.16
CA ASP A 214 10.01 8.57 -13.84
C ASP A 214 9.85 9.67 -12.80
N VAL A 215 10.83 9.76 -11.90
CA VAL A 215 10.95 10.83 -10.89
C VAL A 215 12.38 11.34 -10.92
N TYR A 216 12.55 12.60 -11.28
CA TYR A 216 13.85 13.22 -11.31
C TYR A 216 13.92 14.41 -10.35
N GLU A 217 14.88 14.32 -9.41
CA GLU A 217 15.26 15.39 -8.50
C GLU A 217 16.79 15.58 -8.61
N GLY A 218 17.24 16.59 -9.34
CA GLY A 218 18.66 16.73 -9.57
C GLY A 218 19.07 18.16 -9.94
N SER A 219 20.39 18.37 -10.07
CA SER A 219 21.05 19.68 -10.28
C SER A 219 20.62 20.42 -11.55
N LYS A 220 19.91 19.75 -12.46
CA LYS A 220 19.37 20.39 -13.70
C LYS A 220 18.00 21.03 -13.49
N LEU A 221 17.45 20.95 -12.30
CA LEU A 221 16.18 21.56 -11.91
C LEU A 221 16.39 22.62 -10.83
N PRO A 222 15.48 23.60 -10.69
CA PRO A 222 15.43 24.47 -9.53
C PRO A 222 15.38 23.66 -8.23
N ALA A 223 16.00 24.14 -7.16
CA ALA A 223 16.18 23.40 -5.92
C ALA A 223 14.85 22.98 -5.24
N ASP A 224 13.78 23.71 -5.51
CA ASP A 224 12.42 23.50 -4.98
C ASP A 224 11.52 22.68 -5.91
N LYS A 225 12.02 22.30 -7.10
CA LYS A 225 11.26 21.58 -8.13
C LYS A 225 11.70 20.12 -8.25
N LYS A 226 10.78 19.30 -8.78
CA LYS A 226 11.00 17.95 -9.25
C LYS A 226 10.31 17.72 -10.59
N SER A 227 10.73 16.71 -11.31
CA SER A 227 10.08 16.31 -12.57
C SER A 227 9.43 14.95 -12.40
N TYR A 228 8.17 14.83 -12.84
CA TYR A 228 7.44 13.58 -12.97
C TYR A 228 7.26 13.19 -14.43
N GLY A 229 7.66 11.96 -14.79
CA GLY A 229 7.26 11.30 -16.03
C GLY A 229 5.95 10.56 -15.78
N VAL A 230 4.85 11.03 -16.36
CA VAL A 230 3.50 10.47 -16.14
C VAL A 230 2.97 9.91 -17.44
N SER A 231 2.53 8.65 -17.42
CA SER A 231 1.85 7.99 -18.55
C SER A 231 0.36 7.91 -18.30
N LEU A 232 -0.44 8.27 -19.30
CA LEU A 232 -1.90 8.20 -19.25
C LEU A 232 -2.39 7.18 -20.26
N ASN A 233 -3.14 6.19 -19.79
CA ASN A 233 -3.81 5.20 -20.61
C ASN A 233 -5.25 5.63 -20.88
N ILE A 234 -5.56 5.81 -22.17
CA ILE A 234 -6.82 6.40 -22.63
C ILE A 234 -7.51 5.43 -23.57
N SER A 235 -8.75 5.05 -23.28
CA SER A 235 -9.56 4.24 -24.20
C SER A 235 -11.05 4.49 -24.01
N SER A 236 -11.84 4.19 -25.02
CA SER A 236 -13.30 4.20 -24.98
C SER A 236 -13.85 2.79 -25.14
N ASN A 237 -14.94 2.48 -24.44
CA ASN A 237 -15.66 1.21 -24.62
C ASN A 237 -16.66 1.28 -25.80
N GLU A 238 -16.86 2.46 -26.40
CA GLU A 238 -17.90 2.69 -27.41
C GLU A 238 -17.33 2.80 -28.84
N LYS A 239 -16.11 3.35 -28.97
CA LYS A 239 -15.47 3.60 -30.27
C LYS A 239 -13.95 3.77 -30.16
N THR A 240 -13.25 3.65 -31.29
CA THR A 240 -11.85 4.08 -31.41
C THR A 240 -11.80 5.62 -31.30
N LEU A 241 -10.92 6.12 -30.44
CA LEU A 241 -10.71 7.56 -30.26
C LEU A 241 -9.90 8.12 -31.42
N SER A 242 -10.31 9.27 -31.93
CA SER A 242 -9.54 10.03 -32.91
C SER A 242 -8.43 10.84 -32.24
N ASP A 243 -7.35 11.15 -32.97
CA ASP A 243 -6.25 12.00 -32.46
C ASP A 243 -6.77 13.34 -31.92
N LYS A 244 -7.72 13.95 -32.60
CA LYS A 244 -8.33 15.21 -32.15
C LYS A 244 -9.04 15.09 -30.80
N GLU A 245 -9.70 13.98 -30.52
CA GLU A 245 -10.36 13.73 -29.22
C GLU A 245 -9.32 13.52 -28.12
N ILE A 246 -8.24 12.79 -28.44
CA ILE A 246 -7.13 12.55 -27.52
C ILE A 246 -6.42 13.87 -27.19
N ASP A 247 -6.06 14.68 -28.21
CA ASP A 247 -5.40 15.97 -28.04
C ASP A 247 -6.25 16.93 -27.21
N ASN A 248 -7.57 16.97 -27.44
CA ASN A 248 -8.47 17.79 -26.65
C ASN A 248 -8.50 17.35 -25.18
N LEU A 249 -8.47 16.04 -24.91
CA LEU A 249 -8.41 15.51 -23.55
C LEU A 249 -7.07 15.86 -22.90
N MET A 250 -5.96 15.66 -23.60
CA MET A 250 -4.61 16.00 -23.11
C MET A 250 -4.49 17.49 -22.78
N ASN A 251 -5.01 18.37 -23.63
CA ASN A 251 -5.01 19.81 -23.38
C ASN A 251 -5.83 20.18 -22.12
N LYS A 252 -6.95 19.50 -21.87
CA LYS A 252 -7.72 19.69 -20.63
C LYS A 252 -6.92 19.25 -19.41
N ILE A 253 -6.23 18.12 -19.51
CA ILE A 253 -5.40 17.58 -18.43
C ILE A 253 -4.27 18.56 -18.11
N ILE A 254 -3.50 18.96 -19.10
CA ILE A 254 -2.38 19.89 -18.95
C ILE A 254 -2.85 21.22 -18.32
N LYS A 255 -3.93 21.79 -18.83
CA LYS A 255 -4.50 23.02 -18.27
C LYS A 255 -4.96 22.87 -16.82
N ASN A 256 -5.57 21.75 -16.50
CA ASN A 256 -6.01 21.46 -15.13
C ASN A 256 -4.82 21.31 -14.17
N LEU A 257 -3.78 20.55 -14.57
CA LEU A 257 -2.58 20.34 -13.76
C LEU A 257 -1.80 21.66 -13.57
N SER A 258 -1.70 22.49 -14.60
CA SER A 258 -1.10 23.80 -14.50
C SER A 258 -1.85 24.72 -13.54
N SER A 259 -3.19 24.74 -13.62
CA SER A 259 -4.01 25.61 -12.76
C SER A 259 -4.03 25.19 -11.30
N ASN A 260 -4.02 23.88 -11.01
CA ASN A 260 -4.18 23.36 -9.63
C ASN A 260 -2.85 23.14 -8.91
N PHE A 261 -1.78 22.84 -9.64
CA PHE A 261 -0.50 22.43 -9.06
C PHE A 261 0.69 23.25 -9.57
N GLY A 262 0.44 24.26 -10.42
CA GLY A 262 1.52 25.00 -11.06
C GLY A 262 2.41 24.13 -11.95
N ALA A 263 1.86 23.02 -12.47
CA ALA A 263 2.63 22.11 -13.31
C ALA A 263 2.99 22.76 -14.64
N GLU A 264 4.25 22.66 -15.02
CA GLU A 264 4.78 23.10 -16.30
C GLU A 264 5.21 21.89 -17.13
N LEU A 265 4.93 21.91 -18.44
CA LEU A 265 5.45 20.89 -19.34
C LEU A 265 6.95 21.07 -19.53
N ARG A 266 7.70 20.00 -19.31
CA ARG A 266 9.13 19.96 -19.61
C ARG A 266 9.32 19.31 -20.99
N ASN A 267 9.89 20.07 -21.90
CA ASN A 267 10.30 19.59 -23.23
C ASN A 267 11.61 18.81 -23.16
#